data_ed1c3199f6d0dbfebfe5851f8d2cda76
#
_entry.id   ed1c3199f6d0dbfebfe5851f8d2cda76
#
_cell.length_a   1.000
_cell.length_b   1.000
_cell.length_c   1.000
_cell.angle_alpha   90.00
_cell.angle_beta   90.00
_cell.angle_gamma   90.00
#
_symmetry.space_group_name_H-M   'P 1'
#
loop_
_entity.id
_entity.type
_entity.pdbx_description
1 polymer ?
#
loop_
_entity_poly.entity_id
_entity_poly.type
_entity_poly.pdbx_seq_one_letter_code
_entity_poly.pdbx_strand_id
1 'polypeptide(L)'
;MEIVIGSDHFGYPLKEQLISELASLGHLPVDLGCSGVTDEIDYPDVAVELAERIAAGEFQRGILVCGTGIGMAIAANKVAGVRAACCHDTYSAERARKSNDAQVLCLGAQVVGPALARDVLVRWLESEFGGGRSARKVEKINRLDESHRAARLPQASS
;
A
#
# COMPACT_ATOMS: atom_id res chain seq x y z
N MET A 1 5.51 0.78 -15.17
CA MET A 1 4.16 0.30 -14.79
C MET A 1 3.34 1.44 -14.24
N GLU A 2 2.02 1.31 -14.24
CA GLU A 2 1.14 2.20 -13.49
C GLU A 2 1.17 1.86 -12.00
N ILE A 3 1.30 2.90 -11.16
CA ILE A 3 1.34 2.78 -9.69
C ILE A 3 0.35 3.75 -9.11
N VAL A 4 -0.63 3.24 -8.39
CA VAL A 4 -1.62 4.08 -7.72
C VAL A 4 -1.04 4.63 -6.42
N ILE A 5 -1.26 5.92 -6.16
CA ILE A 5 -0.75 6.59 -4.96
C ILE A 5 -1.83 7.48 -4.36
N GLY A 6 -1.94 7.51 -3.04
CA GLY A 6 -2.88 8.35 -2.32
C GLY A 6 -2.33 8.79 -0.97
N SER A 7 -2.89 9.87 -0.44
CA SER A 7 -2.55 10.37 0.90
C SER A 7 -3.73 11.07 1.56
N ASP A 8 -3.64 11.30 2.87
CA ASP A 8 -4.37 12.36 3.54
C ASP A 8 -3.61 13.70 3.44
N HIS A 9 -4.12 14.74 4.08
CA HIS A 9 -3.49 16.07 4.07
C HIS A 9 -2.11 16.11 4.76
N PHE A 10 -1.84 15.25 5.76
CA PHE A 10 -0.52 15.15 6.38
C PHE A 10 0.51 14.49 5.44
N GLY A 11 0.06 13.54 4.65
CA GLY A 11 0.90 12.84 3.67
C GLY A 11 1.11 13.59 2.36
N TYR A 12 0.30 14.61 2.08
CA TYR A 12 0.27 15.29 0.79
C TYR A 12 1.65 15.79 0.31
N PRO A 13 2.45 16.52 1.11
CA PRO A 13 3.75 17.00 0.63
C PRO A 13 4.71 15.89 0.24
N LEU A 14 4.72 14.78 0.98
CA LEU A 14 5.54 13.62 0.65
C LEU A 14 4.99 12.87 -0.57
N LYS A 15 3.66 12.75 -0.71
CA LYS A 15 3.03 12.16 -1.88
C LYS A 15 3.47 12.86 -3.17
N GLU A 16 3.44 14.19 -3.22
CA GLU A 16 3.85 14.97 -4.39
C GLU A 16 5.31 14.70 -4.79
N GLN A 17 6.20 14.57 -3.79
CA GLN A 17 7.59 14.21 -4.03
C GLN A 17 7.72 12.79 -4.59
N LEU A 18 6.98 11.83 -4.03
CA LEU A 18 6.99 10.45 -4.51
C LEU A 18 6.40 10.30 -5.91
N ILE A 19 5.39 11.09 -6.28
CA ILE A 19 4.87 11.18 -7.65
C ILE A 19 5.99 11.60 -8.61
N SER A 20 6.73 12.63 -8.27
CA SER A 20 7.87 13.11 -9.07
C SER A 20 8.97 12.04 -9.19
N GLU A 21 9.28 11.34 -8.09
CA GLU A 21 10.27 10.25 -8.10
C GLU A 21 9.81 9.07 -8.96
N LEU A 22 8.54 8.65 -8.85
CA LEU A 22 7.98 7.60 -9.69
C LEU A 22 8.12 7.92 -11.18
N ALA A 23 7.78 9.15 -11.57
CA ALA A 23 7.92 9.60 -12.95
C ALA A 23 9.38 9.59 -13.41
N SER A 24 10.32 10.02 -12.56
CA SER A 24 11.76 10.01 -12.86
C SER A 24 12.32 8.59 -13.04
N LEU A 25 11.72 7.60 -12.36
CA LEU A 25 12.05 6.18 -12.47
C LEU A 25 11.35 5.47 -13.65
N GLY A 26 10.59 6.21 -14.47
CA GLY A 26 9.89 5.67 -15.64
C GLY A 26 8.58 4.95 -15.32
N HIS A 27 8.00 5.19 -14.15
CA HIS A 27 6.67 4.71 -13.79
C HIS A 27 5.59 5.76 -14.08
N LEU A 28 4.34 5.33 -14.16
CA LEU A 28 3.17 6.20 -14.35
C LEU A 28 2.38 6.29 -13.05
N PRO A 29 2.54 7.36 -12.26
CA PRO A 29 1.76 7.53 -11.06
C PRO A 29 0.31 7.87 -11.38
N VAL A 30 -0.63 7.21 -10.70
CA VAL A 30 -2.07 7.51 -10.73
C VAL A 30 -2.47 8.03 -9.36
N ASP A 31 -2.71 9.34 -9.27
CA ASP A 31 -3.05 10.01 -8.01
C ASP A 31 -4.53 9.86 -7.68
N LEU A 32 -4.84 9.32 -6.50
CA LEU A 32 -6.22 9.18 -5.97
C LEU A 32 -6.66 10.36 -5.10
N GLY A 33 -5.82 11.37 -4.92
CA GLY A 33 -6.10 12.52 -4.07
C GLY A 33 -5.34 12.40 -2.74
N CYS A 34 -5.50 13.21 -1.90
CA CYS A 34 -5.71 14.54 -1.48
C CYS A 34 -5.08 15.61 -2.41
N SER A 35 -5.77 16.73 -2.59
CA SER A 35 -5.36 17.77 -3.54
C SER A 35 -4.54 18.88 -2.88
N GLY A 36 -4.36 18.86 -1.58
CA GLY A 36 -3.63 19.87 -0.84
C GLY A 36 -3.64 19.67 0.67
N VAL A 37 -2.78 20.43 1.37
CA VAL A 37 -2.63 20.36 2.83
C VAL A 37 -3.88 20.82 3.62
N THR A 38 -4.81 21.48 2.96
CA THR A 38 -6.08 21.95 3.53
C THR A 38 -7.26 21.06 3.17
N ASP A 39 -7.01 20.00 2.43
CA ASP A 39 -8.04 19.05 1.99
C ASP A 39 -8.23 18.00 3.09
N GLU A 40 -9.21 18.22 3.97
CA GLU A 40 -9.50 17.35 5.11
C GLU A 40 -10.15 16.03 4.65
N ILE A 41 -9.30 15.12 4.17
CA ILE A 41 -9.68 13.76 3.80
C ILE A 41 -9.25 12.81 4.92
N ASP A 42 -10.16 11.95 5.34
CA ASP A 42 -9.85 10.89 6.28
C ASP A 42 -9.01 9.79 5.61
N TYR A 43 -7.88 9.47 6.21
CA TYR A 43 -6.94 8.48 5.67
C TYR A 43 -7.57 7.10 5.38
N PRO A 44 -8.55 6.58 6.16
CA PRO A 44 -9.13 5.28 5.86
C PRO A 44 -9.88 5.24 4.51
N ASP A 45 -10.52 6.33 4.11
CA ASP A 45 -11.28 6.39 2.86
C ASP A 45 -10.34 6.23 1.67
N VAL A 46 -9.23 6.98 1.65
CA VAL A 46 -8.20 6.87 0.61
C VAL A 46 -7.56 5.47 0.61
N ALA A 47 -7.26 4.94 1.81
CA ALA A 47 -6.63 3.63 1.94
C ALA A 47 -7.51 2.50 1.43
N VAL A 48 -8.82 2.54 1.71
CA VAL A 48 -9.78 1.54 1.26
C VAL A 48 -9.98 1.65 -0.25
N GLU A 49 -10.18 2.85 -0.80
CA GLU A 49 -10.32 3.05 -2.24
C GLU A 49 -9.12 2.48 -3.01
N LEU A 50 -7.91 2.84 -2.60
CA LEU A 50 -6.68 2.30 -3.22
C LEU A 50 -6.62 0.78 -3.11
N ALA A 51 -6.90 0.24 -1.94
CA ALA A 51 -6.84 -1.20 -1.69
C ALA A 51 -7.88 -1.98 -2.51
N GLU A 52 -9.08 -1.45 -2.68
CA GLU A 52 -10.12 -2.06 -3.52
C GLU A 52 -9.70 -2.11 -5.00
N ARG A 53 -9.06 -1.08 -5.51
CA ARG A 53 -8.51 -1.06 -6.89
C ARG A 53 -7.37 -2.05 -7.08
N ILE A 54 -6.51 -2.23 -6.06
CA ILE A 54 -5.49 -3.30 -6.03
C ILE A 54 -6.15 -4.68 -6.01
N ALA A 55 -7.16 -4.88 -5.16
CA ALA A 55 -7.87 -6.15 -5.06
C ALA A 55 -8.63 -6.52 -6.35
N ALA A 56 -9.14 -5.51 -7.07
CA ALA A 56 -9.78 -5.66 -8.37
C ALA A 56 -8.78 -5.97 -9.51
N GLY A 57 -7.47 -5.87 -9.25
CA GLY A 57 -6.43 -6.11 -10.25
C GLY A 57 -6.20 -4.94 -11.22
N GLU A 58 -6.75 -3.75 -10.92
CA GLU A 58 -6.51 -2.56 -11.75
C GLU A 58 -5.04 -2.12 -11.68
N PHE A 59 -4.42 -2.27 -10.50
CA PHE A 59 -3.02 -1.97 -10.27
C PHE A 59 -2.32 -3.13 -9.56
N GLN A 60 -1.05 -3.34 -9.90
CA GLN A 60 -0.23 -4.34 -9.22
C GLN A 60 0.42 -3.80 -7.95
N ARG A 61 0.63 -2.49 -7.87
CA ARG A 61 1.31 -1.81 -6.75
C ARG A 61 0.65 -0.49 -6.41
N GLY A 62 0.62 -0.19 -5.12
CA GLY A 62 0.09 1.05 -4.59
C GLY A 62 0.96 1.64 -3.48
N ILE A 63 0.84 2.94 -3.28
CA ILE A 63 1.55 3.69 -2.25
C ILE A 63 0.54 4.53 -1.48
N LEU A 64 0.61 4.46 -0.15
CA LEU A 64 -0.22 5.24 0.76
C LEU A 64 0.63 6.06 1.71
N VAL A 65 0.31 7.33 1.87
CA VAL A 65 1.07 8.25 2.72
C VAL A 65 0.11 8.98 3.67
N CYS A 66 0.40 8.93 4.96
CA CYS A 66 -0.23 9.78 5.97
C CYS A 66 0.81 10.28 6.97
N GLY A 67 0.42 10.76 8.13
CA GLY A 67 1.38 11.21 9.14
C GLY A 67 2.35 10.11 9.60
N THR A 68 1.87 8.89 9.82
CA THR A 68 2.68 7.77 10.31
C THR A 68 2.73 6.54 9.38
N GLY A 69 1.84 6.45 8.40
CA GLY A 69 1.66 5.27 7.55
C GLY A 69 0.92 4.11 8.23
N ILE A 70 0.75 4.16 9.55
CA ILE A 70 0.20 3.05 10.34
C ILE A 70 -1.30 2.87 10.05
N GLY A 71 -2.09 3.93 10.16
CA GLY A 71 -3.53 3.87 9.91
C GLY A 71 -3.87 3.46 8.49
N MET A 72 -3.12 3.97 7.51
CA MET A 72 -3.21 3.56 6.10
C MET A 72 -3.00 2.05 5.94
N ALA A 73 -1.95 1.51 6.55
CA ALA A 73 -1.66 0.06 6.49
C ALA A 73 -2.77 -0.77 7.15
N ILE A 74 -3.27 -0.34 8.32
CA ILE A 74 -4.37 -1.02 9.01
C ILE A 74 -5.62 -1.04 8.14
N ALA A 75 -6.02 0.10 7.57
CA ALA A 75 -7.22 0.23 6.75
C ALA A 75 -7.11 -0.60 5.45
N ALA A 76 -6.02 -0.48 4.72
CA ALA A 76 -5.80 -1.23 3.49
C ALA A 76 -5.81 -2.75 3.71
N ASN A 77 -5.25 -3.23 4.82
CA ASN A 77 -5.27 -4.66 5.17
C ASN A 77 -6.66 -5.20 5.58
N LYS A 78 -7.69 -4.34 5.72
CA LYS A 78 -9.09 -4.79 5.89
C LYS A 78 -9.74 -5.21 4.57
N VAL A 79 -9.15 -4.83 3.44
CA VAL A 79 -9.62 -5.25 2.12
C VAL A 79 -9.01 -6.61 1.79
N ALA A 80 -9.87 -7.61 1.57
CA ALA A 80 -9.44 -8.97 1.32
C ALA A 80 -8.57 -9.08 0.05
N GLY A 81 -7.48 -9.83 0.13
CA GLY A 81 -6.51 -10.00 -0.95
C GLY A 81 -5.42 -8.94 -0.99
N VAL A 82 -5.49 -7.91 -0.14
CA VAL A 82 -4.48 -6.85 -0.06
C VAL A 82 -3.54 -7.08 1.12
N ARG A 83 -2.26 -6.91 0.85
CA ARG A 83 -1.19 -6.92 1.85
C ARG A 83 -0.47 -5.58 1.78
N ALA A 84 -0.73 -4.74 2.78
CA ALA A 84 -0.12 -3.42 2.94
C ALA A 84 0.93 -3.47 4.06
N ALA A 85 2.10 -2.91 3.80
CA ALA A 85 3.21 -2.88 4.74
C ALA A 85 3.65 -1.45 5.02
N CYS A 86 3.67 -1.07 6.30
CA CYS A 86 4.25 0.19 6.74
C CYS A 86 5.76 0.00 6.90
N CYS A 87 6.57 0.63 6.05
CA CYS A 87 8.02 0.47 6.02
C CYS A 87 8.72 1.82 6.07
N HIS A 88 9.59 2.00 7.07
CA HIS A 88 10.39 3.21 7.24
C HIS A 88 11.91 2.96 7.13
N ASP A 89 12.28 1.80 6.60
CA ASP A 89 13.64 1.40 6.29
C ASP A 89 13.68 0.54 5.01
N THR A 90 14.85 0.49 4.38
CA THR A 90 15.03 -0.20 3.11
C THR A 90 14.97 -1.73 3.24
N TYR A 91 15.38 -2.28 4.38
CA TYR A 91 15.33 -3.72 4.61
C TYR A 91 13.88 -4.21 4.75
N SER A 92 13.05 -3.51 5.54
CA SER A 92 11.63 -3.82 5.67
C SER A 92 10.91 -3.70 4.33
N ALA A 93 11.21 -2.65 3.55
CA ALA A 93 10.64 -2.44 2.21
C ALA A 93 10.98 -3.59 1.25
N GLU A 94 12.24 -4.03 1.24
CA GLU A 94 12.66 -5.20 0.47
C GLU A 94 11.91 -6.47 0.92
N ARG A 95 11.85 -6.72 2.22
CA ARG A 95 11.19 -7.92 2.76
C ARG A 95 9.70 -7.93 2.56
N ALA A 96 9.04 -6.75 2.60
CA ALA A 96 7.62 -6.61 2.31
C ALA A 96 7.29 -7.20 0.92
N ARG A 97 8.14 -6.96 -0.08
CA ARG A 97 7.97 -7.56 -1.41
C ARG A 97 8.45 -9.01 -1.44
N LYS A 98 9.73 -9.25 -1.13
CA LYS A 98 10.37 -10.56 -1.33
C LYS A 98 9.78 -11.67 -0.46
N SER A 99 9.28 -11.35 0.73
CA SER A 99 8.79 -12.35 1.68
C SER A 99 7.28 -12.35 1.87
N ASN A 100 6.62 -11.20 1.75
CA ASN A 100 5.21 -11.02 2.08
C ASN A 100 4.34 -10.72 0.86
N ASP A 101 4.95 -10.50 -0.30
CA ASP A 101 4.25 -10.09 -1.53
C ASP A 101 3.29 -8.91 -1.27
N ALA A 102 3.75 -7.91 -0.50
CA ALA A 102 2.94 -6.75 -0.17
C ALA A 102 2.76 -5.85 -1.39
N GLN A 103 1.53 -5.70 -1.85
CA GLN A 103 1.19 -4.88 -3.02
C GLN A 103 1.20 -3.39 -2.68
N VAL A 104 1.02 -3.03 -1.40
CA VAL A 104 0.90 -1.65 -0.95
C VAL A 104 2.01 -1.30 0.03
N LEU A 105 2.75 -0.22 -0.29
CA LEU A 105 3.73 0.41 0.59
C LEU A 105 3.07 1.58 1.33
N CYS A 106 3.16 1.60 2.65
CA CYS A 106 2.66 2.72 3.46
C CYS A 106 3.83 3.45 4.11
N LEU A 107 3.81 4.79 4.06
CA LEU A 107 4.86 5.68 4.57
C LEU A 107 4.27 6.75 5.47
N GLY A 108 5.04 7.15 6.49
CA GLY A 108 4.71 8.23 7.39
C GLY A 108 5.50 9.50 7.08
N ALA A 109 4.83 10.55 6.60
CA ALA A 109 5.45 11.82 6.26
C ALA A 109 6.08 12.54 7.46
N GLN A 110 5.62 12.23 8.67
CA GLN A 110 6.19 12.74 9.92
C GLN A 110 7.28 11.83 10.50
N VAL A 111 7.57 10.70 9.86
CA VAL A 111 8.54 9.70 10.33
C VAL A 111 9.78 9.68 9.45
N VAL A 112 9.62 9.74 8.13
CA VAL A 112 10.74 9.69 7.18
C VAL A 112 10.89 11.02 6.45
N GLY A 113 12.13 11.43 6.29
CA GLY A 113 12.46 12.54 5.39
C GLY A 113 12.43 12.09 3.91
N PRO A 114 12.41 13.06 2.97
CA PRO A 114 12.28 12.76 1.54
C PRO A 114 13.35 11.81 0.99
N ALA A 115 14.59 11.96 1.41
CA ALA A 115 15.70 11.13 0.94
C ALA A 115 15.50 9.65 1.35
N LEU A 116 15.17 9.40 2.60
CA LEU A 116 14.91 8.04 3.07
C LEU A 116 13.64 7.46 2.44
N ALA A 117 12.58 8.26 2.26
CA ALA A 117 11.35 7.83 1.59
C ALA A 117 11.63 7.38 0.15
N ARG A 118 12.49 8.11 -0.58
CA ARG A 118 12.96 7.73 -1.90
C ARG A 118 13.71 6.40 -1.88
N ASP A 119 14.65 6.22 -0.96
CA ASP A 119 15.43 4.97 -0.88
C ASP A 119 14.55 3.76 -0.54
N VAL A 120 13.58 3.94 0.35
CA VAL A 120 12.57 2.93 0.69
C VAL A 120 11.71 2.59 -0.54
N LEU A 121 11.22 3.62 -1.27
CA LEU A 121 10.44 3.45 -2.49
C LEU A 121 11.22 2.66 -3.55
N VAL A 122 12.45 3.07 -3.87
CA VAL A 122 13.30 2.42 -4.86
C VAL A 122 13.52 0.95 -4.49
N ARG A 123 13.89 0.68 -3.25
CA ARG A 123 14.13 -0.68 -2.78
C ARG A 123 12.87 -1.56 -2.90
N TRP A 124 11.69 -1.01 -2.57
CA TRP A 124 10.43 -1.73 -2.69
C TRP A 124 10.07 -1.99 -4.15
N LEU A 125 10.27 -1.01 -5.05
CA LEU A 125 9.98 -1.13 -6.48
C LEU A 125 10.88 -2.16 -7.19
N GLU A 126 12.16 -2.20 -6.84
CA GLU A 126 13.15 -3.14 -7.41
C GLU A 126 13.00 -4.57 -6.89
N SER A 127 12.16 -4.77 -5.86
CA SER A 127 12.00 -6.07 -5.22
C SER A 127 10.79 -6.81 -5.78
N GLU A 128 10.97 -8.10 -6.03
CA GLU A 128 9.91 -9.01 -6.48
C GLU A 128 9.70 -10.14 -5.49
N PHE A 129 8.49 -10.72 -5.48
CA PHE A 129 8.17 -11.83 -4.61
C PHE A 129 9.02 -13.05 -4.96
N GLY A 130 9.80 -13.52 -3.98
CA GLY A 130 10.73 -14.63 -4.19
C GLY A 130 10.08 -16.02 -4.20
N GLY A 131 8.80 -16.15 -3.82
CA GLY A 131 8.13 -17.44 -3.70
C GLY A 131 8.78 -18.37 -2.67
N GLY A 132 9.08 -19.59 -3.04
CA GLY A 132 9.78 -20.57 -2.20
C GLY A 132 9.10 -20.81 -0.85
N ARG A 133 9.87 -20.78 0.25
CA ARG A 133 9.33 -20.98 1.61
C ARG A 133 8.35 -19.90 2.05
N SER A 134 8.39 -18.72 1.43
CA SER A 134 7.47 -17.61 1.72
C SER A 134 6.11 -17.81 1.08
N ALA A 135 6.01 -18.48 -0.07
CA ALA A 135 4.76 -18.72 -0.79
C ALA A 135 3.71 -19.41 0.11
N ARG A 136 4.10 -20.45 0.86
CA ARG A 136 3.21 -21.14 1.80
C ARG A 136 2.66 -20.21 2.89
N LYS A 137 3.43 -19.22 3.33
CA LYS A 137 3.03 -18.27 4.38
C LYS A 137 2.06 -17.24 3.82
N VAL A 138 2.34 -16.71 2.65
CA VAL A 138 1.44 -15.78 1.93
C VAL A 138 0.11 -16.47 1.62
N GLU A 139 0.15 -17.72 1.17
CA GLU A 139 -1.05 -18.52 0.93
C GLU A 139 -1.92 -18.69 2.19
N LYS A 140 -1.31 -18.86 3.36
CA LYS A 140 -2.06 -18.92 4.63
C LYS A 140 -2.76 -17.60 4.95
N ILE A 141 -2.14 -16.46 4.63
CA ILE A 141 -2.76 -15.14 4.78
C ILE A 141 -3.96 -15.01 3.84
N ASN A 142 -3.80 -15.41 2.57
CA ASN A 142 -4.88 -15.36 1.58
C ASN A 142 -6.09 -16.22 2.01
N ARG A 143 -5.84 -17.41 2.56
CA ARG A 143 -6.92 -18.28 3.08
C ARG A 143 -7.66 -17.70 4.27
N LEU A 144 -7.00 -16.90 5.11
CA LEU A 144 -7.69 -16.17 6.19
C LEU A 144 -8.70 -15.18 5.62
N ASP A 145 -8.33 -14.43 4.59
CA ASP A 145 -9.25 -13.50 3.93
C ASP A 145 -10.48 -14.23 3.37
N GLU A 146 -10.26 -15.37 2.70
CA GLU A 146 -11.35 -16.20 2.14
C GLU A 146 -12.28 -16.72 3.24
N SER A 147 -11.71 -17.23 4.34
CA SER A 147 -12.49 -17.80 5.45
C SER A 147 -13.35 -16.73 6.16
N HIS A 148 -12.79 -15.54 6.37
CA HIS A 148 -13.52 -14.44 6.98
C HIS A 148 -14.58 -13.84 6.06
N ARG A 149 -14.35 -13.85 4.74
CA ARG A 149 -15.36 -13.44 3.75
C ARG A 149 -16.53 -14.42 3.76
N ALA A 150 -16.27 -15.72 3.74
CA ALA A 150 -17.30 -16.76 3.79
C ALA A 150 -18.16 -16.69 5.06
N ALA A 151 -17.53 -16.42 6.22
CA ALA A 151 -18.23 -16.29 7.50
C ALA A 151 -19.14 -15.06 7.61
N ARG A 152 -18.95 -14.04 6.75
CA ARG A 152 -19.75 -12.80 6.73
C ARG A 152 -20.92 -12.84 5.74
N LEU A 153 -20.99 -13.83 4.85
CA LEU A 153 -22.13 -14.00 3.96
C LEU A 153 -23.34 -14.47 4.78
N PRO A 154 -24.52 -13.86 4.63
CA PRO A 154 -25.74 -14.37 5.28
C PRO A 154 -25.93 -15.82 4.86
N GLN A 155 -26.12 -16.71 5.82
CA GLN A 155 -26.54 -18.07 5.52
C GLN A 155 -27.87 -17.96 4.81
N ALA A 156 -27.94 -18.48 3.58
CA ALA A 156 -29.20 -18.56 2.85
C ALA A 156 -30.19 -19.30 3.73
N SER A 157 -31.25 -18.62 4.16
CA SER A 157 -32.34 -19.22 4.92
C SER A 157 -32.97 -20.28 4.02
N SER A 158 -32.80 -21.53 4.40
CA SER A 158 -33.49 -22.68 3.81
C SER A 158 -34.96 -22.69 4.19
#